data_d358d42104bde7b8d1d3aa857fb3a342
#
_entry.id   d358d42104bde7b8d1d3aa857fb3a342
#
_cell.length_a   1.000
_cell.length_b   1.000
_cell.length_c   1.000
_cell.angle_alpha   90.00
_cell.angle_beta   90.00
_cell.angle_gamma   90.00
#
_symmetry.space_group_name_H-M   'P 1'
#
loop_
_entity.id
_entity.type
_entity.pdbx_description
1 polymer ?
#
loop_
_entity_poly.entity_id
_entity_poly.type
_entity_poly.pdbx_seq_one_letter_code
_entity_poly.pdbx_strand_id
1 'polypeptide(L)'
;KRMQLQPHIVYLSNTGTVKVGITRKKQLPTRWIDQGAHQAMAVLETPNRYLAGVAEVALKNYISDKTNWRTMLTNSEDNQDVEEVFKSLQTHVPEEVKDCFINELNNVPIDFPYAQKIEKVIKSHSLKKDPNVEGILIGIKGQYLIFEDGAVMNIRNHEGFRIGLNVKTLSI
;
A
#
# COMPACT_ATOMS: atom_id res chain seq x y z
N LYS A 1 -4.10 -18.67 -16.48
CA LYS A 1 -4.43 -17.95 -17.74
C LYS A 1 -5.57 -16.95 -17.55
N ARG A 2 -6.74 -17.35 -16.99
CA ARG A 2 -7.94 -16.49 -16.89
C ARG A 2 -7.73 -15.20 -16.05
N MET A 3 -6.89 -15.21 -15.03
CA MET A 3 -6.61 -14.02 -14.18
C MET A 3 -5.72 -12.99 -14.87
N GLN A 4 -4.88 -13.38 -15.80
CA GLN A 4 -3.96 -12.48 -16.51
C GLN A 4 -4.62 -11.73 -17.66
N LEU A 5 -5.74 -12.27 -18.18
CA LEU A 5 -6.51 -11.73 -19.31
C LEU A 5 -7.68 -10.84 -18.86
N GLN A 6 -7.71 -10.43 -17.59
CA GLN A 6 -8.69 -9.48 -17.07
C GLN A 6 -8.11 -8.06 -17.13
N PRO A 7 -8.97 -7.03 -17.07
CA PRO A 7 -8.50 -5.65 -16.93
C PRO A 7 -7.62 -5.47 -15.69
N HIS A 8 -6.48 -4.81 -15.90
CA HIS A 8 -5.53 -4.43 -14.87
C HIS A 8 -5.38 -2.92 -14.81
N ILE A 9 -5.17 -2.44 -13.61
CA ILE A 9 -4.90 -1.03 -13.34
C ILE A 9 -3.42 -0.86 -13.04
N VAL A 10 -2.80 0.11 -13.71
CA VAL A 10 -1.55 0.71 -13.27
C VAL A 10 -1.91 1.90 -12.40
N TYR A 11 -1.30 2.00 -11.25
CA TYR A 11 -1.59 3.03 -10.27
C TYR A 11 -0.32 3.59 -9.64
N LEU A 12 -0.40 4.81 -9.17
CA LEU A 12 0.57 5.38 -8.25
C LEU A 12 -0.01 5.35 -6.84
N SER A 13 0.83 5.13 -5.86
CA SER A 13 0.42 5.17 -4.44
C SER A 13 1.54 5.70 -3.57
N ASN A 14 1.18 6.56 -2.62
CA ASN A 14 2.12 7.06 -1.62
C ASN A 14 2.02 6.21 -0.34
N THR A 15 3.10 5.48 -0.03
CA THR A 15 3.27 4.67 1.17
C THR A 15 4.44 5.17 2.03
N GLY A 16 4.65 6.50 2.09
CA GLY A 16 5.85 7.16 2.58
C GLY A 16 6.81 7.58 1.46
N THR A 17 6.68 6.99 0.28
CA THR A 17 7.23 7.40 -1.01
C THR A 17 6.25 7.01 -2.10
N VAL A 18 6.19 7.79 -3.19
CA VAL A 18 5.32 7.45 -4.32
C VAL A 18 5.91 6.28 -5.10
N LYS A 19 5.05 5.33 -5.46
CA LYS A 19 5.39 4.12 -6.19
C LYS A 19 4.42 3.82 -7.29
N VAL A 20 4.89 3.13 -8.31
CA VAL A 20 4.03 2.50 -9.31
C VAL A 20 3.72 1.06 -8.91
N GLY A 21 2.49 0.65 -9.12
CA GLY A 21 2.05 -0.73 -8.92
C GLY A 21 0.97 -1.13 -9.91
N ILE A 22 0.77 -2.44 -10.03
CA ILE A 22 -0.29 -3.00 -10.85
C ILE A 22 -1.19 -3.92 -10.04
N THR A 23 -2.47 -3.92 -10.39
CA THR A 23 -3.44 -4.81 -9.77
C THR A 23 -4.59 -5.11 -10.74
N ARG A 24 -5.36 -6.15 -10.48
CA ARG A 24 -6.62 -6.37 -11.20
C ARG A 24 -7.62 -5.27 -10.84
N LYS A 25 -8.36 -4.74 -11.81
CA LYS A 25 -9.35 -3.67 -11.59
C LYS A 25 -10.25 -3.94 -10.38
N LYS A 26 -10.76 -5.14 -10.23
CA LYS A 26 -11.66 -5.54 -9.13
C LYS A 26 -11.01 -5.61 -7.75
N GLN A 27 -9.69 -5.44 -7.64
CA GLN A 27 -8.98 -5.42 -6.35
C GLN A 27 -8.80 -4.01 -5.79
N LEU A 28 -9.26 -3.00 -6.50
CA LEU A 28 -9.32 -1.64 -5.96
C LEU A 28 -10.62 -1.42 -5.17
N PRO A 29 -10.56 -0.66 -4.06
CA PRO A 29 -9.39 -0.02 -3.45
C PRO A 29 -8.60 -0.91 -2.49
N THR A 30 -9.03 -2.16 -2.25
CA THR A 30 -8.45 -3.08 -1.26
C THR A 30 -6.91 -3.16 -1.38
N ARG A 31 -6.38 -3.17 -2.61
CA ARG A 31 -4.93 -3.24 -2.84
C ARG A 31 -4.18 -2.03 -2.28
N TRP A 32 -4.74 -0.83 -2.36
CA TRP A 32 -4.15 0.38 -1.81
C TRP A 32 -4.16 0.37 -0.28
N ILE A 33 -5.28 -0.06 0.30
CA ILE A 33 -5.46 -0.22 1.75
C ILE A 33 -4.45 -1.23 2.29
N ASP A 34 -4.34 -2.41 1.67
CA ASP A 34 -3.39 -3.47 2.06
C ASP A 34 -1.93 -3.03 2.06
N GLN A 35 -1.58 -2.09 1.18
CA GLN A 35 -0.23 -1.53 1.10
C GLN A 35 0.03 -0.41 2.11
N GLY A 36 -1.00 0.06 2.80
CA GLY A 36 -0.90 1.19 3.71
C GLY A 36 -0.69 2.52 3.01
N ALA A 37 -1.18 2.66 1.78
CA ALA A 37 -1.11 3.91 1.03
C ALA A 37 -2.04 4.95 1.65
N HIS A 38 -1.56 6.17 1.88
CA HIS A 38 -2.39 7.29 2.33
C HIS A 38 -2.94 8.12 1.17
N GLN A 39 -2.38 7.96 -0.01
CA GLN A 39 -2.89 8.49 -1.28
C GLN A 39 -2.68 7.46 -2.38
N ALA A 40 -3.62 7.35 -3.30
CA ALA A 40 -3.47 6.51 -4.48
C ALA A 40 -4.27 7.04 -5.67
N MET A 41 -3.76 6.82 -6.87
CA MET A 41 -4.37 7.23 -8.11
C MET A 41 -4.21 6.15 -9.17
N ALA A 42 -5.32 5.71 -9.76
CA ALA A 42 -5.32 4.85 -10.95
C ALA A 42 -4.98 5.68 -12.18
N VAL A 43 -4.00 5.26 -12.97
CA VAL A 43 -3.49 6.05 -14.12
C VAL A 43 -3.74 5.39 -15.47
N LEU A 44 -3.66 4.06 -15.56
CA LEU A 44 -3.95 3.32 -16.78
C LEU A 44 -4.88 2.15 -16.47
N GLU A 45 -5.84 1.91 -17.37
CA GLU A 45 -6.64 0.68 -17.37
C GLU A 45 -6.29 -0.14 -18.61
N THR A 46 -5.52 -1.20 -18.41
CA THR A 46 -5.06 -2.08 -19.49
C THR A 46 -5.92 -3.33 -19.59
N PRO A 47 -6.11 -3.91 -20.80
CA PRO A 47 -6.96 -5.08 -21.00
C PRO A 47 -6.41 -6.36 -20.35
N ASN A 48 -5.12 -6.38 -20.01
CA ASN A 48 -4.46 -7.56 -19.45
C ASN A 48 -3.24 -7.20 -18.61
N ARG A 49 -2.73 -8.20 -17.85
CA ARG A 49 -1.56 -8.05 -16.98
C ARG A 49 -0.28 -7.73 -17.76
N TYR A 50 -0.12 -8.21 -18.99
CA TYR A 50 1.10 -8.01 -19.76
C TYR A 50 1.31 -6.52 -20.03
N LEU A 51 0.32 -5.84 -20.60
CA LEU A 51 0.37 -4.41 -20.88
C LEU A 51 0.53 -3.56 -19.60
N ALA A 52 -0.14 -3.97 -18.50
CA ALA A 52 0.10 -3.33 -17.21
C ALA A 52 1.57 -3.46 -16.77
N GLY A 53 2.17 -4.63 -16.98
CA GLY A 53 3.57 -4.90 -16.67
C GLY A 53 4.53 -4.09 -17.52
N VAL A 54 4.25 -3.89 -18.81
CA VAL A 54 5.04 -3.03 -19.70
C VAL A 54 5.09 -1.60 -19.15
N ALA A 55 3.94 -1.04 -18.78
CA ALA A 55 3.87 0.29 -18.17
C ALA A 55 4.59 0.34 -16.82
N GLU A 56 4.37 -0.64 -15.93
CA GLU A 56 5.00 -0.70 -14.61
C GLU A 56 6.52 -0.69 -14.73
N VAL A 57 7.10 -1.52 -15.60
CA VAL A 57 8.56 -1.62 -15.80
C VAL A 57 9.12 -0.31 -16.33
N ALA A 58 8.45 0.32 -17.30
CA ALA A 58 8.89 1.59 -17.86
C ALA A 58 8.91 2.70 -16.80
N LEU A 59 7.84 2.83 -16.03
CA LEU A 59 7.70 3.87 -15.01
C LEU A 59 8.61 3.66 -13.79
N LYS A 60 8.91 2.41 -13.43
CA LYS A 60 9.86 2.07 -12.34
C LYS A 60 11.28 2.56 -12.57
N ASN A 61 11.68 2.85 -13.79
CA ASN A 61 12.99 3.44 -14.07
C ASN A 61 13.11 4.89 -13.57
N TYR A 62 12.00 5.53 -13.30
CA TYR A 62 11.92 6.95 -12.91
C TYR A 62 11.43 7.16 -11.47
N ILE A 63 10.92 6.12 -10.82
CA ILE A 63 10.45 6.16 -9.43
C ILE A 63 11.19 5.12 -8.60
N SER A 64 11.59 5.48 -7.39
CA SER A 64 12.18 4.53 -6.44
C SER A 64 11.17 3.46 -6.01
N ASP A 65 11.54 2.18 -6.12
CA ASP A 65 10.70 1.05 -5.70
C ASP A 65 10.98 0.59 -4.25
N LYS A 66 11.84 1.30 -3.52
CA LYS A 66 12.21 0.91 -2.16
C LYS A 66 11.16 1.32 -1.14
N THR A 67 10.41 0.35 -0.62
CA THR A 67 9.51 0.58 0.52
C THR A 67 10.26 0.43 1.83
N ASN A 68 10.32 1.48 2.62
CA ASN A 68 10.59 1.34 4.04
C ASN A 68 9.25 1.22 4.77
N TRP A 69 8.89 0.01 5.21
CA TRP A 69 7.63 -0.24 5.91
C TRP A 69 7.55 0.54 7.25
N ARG A 70 8.68 0.89 7.85
CA ARG A 70 8.72 1.76 9.04
C ARG A 70 8.25 3.17 8.71
N THR A 71 8.77 3.74 7.63
CA THR A 71 8.34 5.05 7.11
C THR A 71 6.85 5.06 6.78
N MET A 72 6.37 4.00 6.15
CA MET A 72 4.95 3.84 5.84
C MET A 72 4.10 3.85 7.12
N LEU A 73 4.54 3.21 8.21
CA LEU A 73 3.77 3.12 9.45
C LEU A 73 3.80 4.43 10.27
N THR A 74 4.92 5.15 10.27
CA THR A 74 5.09 6.39 11.06
C THR A 74 4.50 7.62 10.40
N ASN A 75 3.96 7.50 9.17
CA ASN A 75 3.53 8.67 8.40
C ASN A 75 4.60 9.77 8.36
N SER A 76 5.88 9.38 8.40
CA SER A 76 6.97 10.33 8.12
C SER A 76 6.83 10.70 6.64
N GLU A 77 6.29 11.88 6.45
CA GLU A 77 5.76 12.37 5.19
C GLU A 77 6.92 12.65 4.25
N ASP A 78 7.04 11.84 3.23
CA ASP A 78 7.47 12.39 1.95
C ASP A 78 6.22 13.09 1.39
N ASN A 79 6.21 14.43 1.41
CA ASN A 79 5.09 15.27 0.98
C ASN A 79 4.90 15.24 -0.56
N GLN A 80 5.32 14.17 -1.23
CA GLN A 80 5.13 14.02 -2.66
C GLN A 80 3.66 13.81 -2.98
N ASP A 81 3.09 14.75 -3.70
CA ASP A 81 1.75 14.57 -4.27
C ASP A 81 1.82 13.56 -5.43
N VAL A 82 0.96 12.53 -5.35
CA VAL A 82 0.84 11.50 -6.37
C VAL A 82 0.51 12.08 -7.74
N GLU A 83 -0.27 13.15 -7.78
CA GLU A 83 -0.65 13.83 -9.03
C GLU A 83 0.53 14.56 -9.67
N GLU A 84 1.34 15.27 -8.88
CA GLU A 84 2.53 15.95 -9.37
C GLU A 84 3.57 14.96 -9.90
N VAL A 85 3.78 13.86 -9.17
CA VAL A 85 4.65 12.78 -9.63
C VAL A 85 4.14 12.19 -10.95
N PHE A 86 2.82 11.97 -11.06
CA PHE A 86 2.26 11.44 -12.31
C PHE A 86 2.48 12.39 -13.48
N LYS A 87 2.30 13.70 -13.31
CA LYS A 87 2.56 14.71 -14.38
C LYS A 87 3.98 14.59 -14.92
N SER A 88 4.97 14.34 -14.07
CA SER A 88 6.36 14.13 -14.49
C SER A 88 6.59 12.81 -15.23
N LEU A 89 5.74 11.81 -15.00
CA LEU A 89 5.89 10.46 -15.56
C LEU A 89 5.12 10.23 -16.85
N GLN A 90 4.14 11.05 -17.17
CA GLN A 90 3.27 10.86 -18.34
C GLN A 90 4.03 10.69 -19.64
N THR A 91 5.13 11.41 -19.81
CA THR A 91 5.96 11.35 -21.02
C THR A 91 6.75 10.05 -21.14
N HIS A 92 6.87 9.29 -20.07
CA HIS A 92 7.60 8.02 -20.00
C HIS A 92 6.70 6.80 -20.17
N VAL A 93 5.39 7.01 -20.33
CA VAL A 93 4.46 5.93 -20.61
C VAL A 93 4.70 5.39 -22.02
N PRO A 94 4.93 4.06 -22.18
CA PRO A 94 5.16 3.46 -23.48
C PRO A 94 4.01 3.68 -24.46
N GLU A 95 4.33 3.84 -25.73
CA GLU A 95 3.35 4.07 -26.81
C GLU A 95 2.27 3.00 -26.84
N GLU A 96 2.65 1.73 -26.61
CA GLU A 96 1.76 0.56 -26.60
C GLU A 96 0.58 0.66 -25.63
N VAL A 97 0.67 1.54 -24.62
CA VAL A 97 -0.33 1.65 -23.54
C VAL A 97 -0.88 3.09 -23.40
N LYS A 98 -0.52 4.00 -24.29
CA LYS A 98 -1.03 5.39 -24.23
C LYS A 98 -2.55 5.48 -24.36
N ASP A 99 -3.17 4.63 -25.17
CA ASP A 99 -4.62 4.58 -25.32
C ASP A 99 -5.33 4.02 -24.07
N CYS A 100 -4.56 3.55 -23.08
CA CYS A 100 -5.08 3.00 -21.83
C CYS A 100 -5.18 4.03 -20.70
N PHE A 101 -4.86 5.30 -20.94
CA PHE A 101 -5.01 6.35 -19.92
C PHE A 101 -6.45 6.46 -19.44
N ILE A 102 -6.61 6.62 -18.15
CA ILE A 102 -7.91 6.89 -17.52
C ILE A 102 -8.21 8.38 -17.71
N ASN A 103 -9.37 8.70 -18.32
CA ASN A 103 -9.74 10.07 -18.67
C ASN A 103 -9.93 10.98 -17.46
N GLU A 104 -10.50 10.42 -16.37
CA GLU A 104 -10.74 11.14 -15.12
C GLU A 104 -9.82 10.57 -14.04
N LEU A 105 -8.68 11.20 -13.86
CA LEU A 105 -7.75 10.86 -12.80
C LEU A 105 -8.31 11.37 -11.47
N ASN A 106 -8.38 10.49 -10.50
CA ASN A 106 -8.85 10.82 -9.16
C ASN A 106 -7.80 10.40 -8.12
N ASN A 107 -7.22 11.38 -7.45
CA ASN A 107 -6.34 11.16 -6.32
C ASN A 107 -7.19 10.85 -5.08
N VAL A 108 -7.13 9.63 -4.61
CA VAL A 108 -7.95 9.12 -3.51
C VAL A 108 -7.16 9.17 -2.21
N PRO A 109 -7.54 10.03 -1.25
CA PRO A 109 -6.99 9.97 0.11
C PRO A 109 -7.52 8.73 0.82
N ILE A 110 -6.68 8.10 1.63
CA ILE A 110 -7.01 6.89 2.39
C ILE A 110 -6.61 7.11 3.85
N ASP A 111 -7.62 7.13 4.72
CA ASP A 111 -7.44 7.24 6.15
C ASP A 111 -7.41 5.87 6.81
N PHE A 112 -6.56 5.72 7.82
CA PHE A 112 -6.43 4.51 8.62
C PHE A 112 -6.87 4.76 10.06
N PRO A 113 -7.45 3.76 10.74
CA PRO A 113 -7.89 3.91 12.12
C PRO A 113 -6.67 3.97 13.06
N TYR A 114 -6.49 5.12 13.69
CA TYR A 114 -5.51 5.35 14.74
C TYR A 114 -6.15 5.98 15.97
N ALA A 115 -5.83 5.47 17.16
CA ALA A 115 -6.16 6.13 18.42
C ALA A 115 -5.17 7.28 18.71
N GLN A 116 -3.93 7.13 18.28
CA GLN A 116 -2.89 8.16 18.39
C GLN A 116 -1.85 8.04 17.28
N LYS A 117 -1.14 9.15 16.99
CA LYS A 117 -0.06 9.17 15.99
C LYS A 117 1.14 8.36 16.48
N ILE A 118 1.73 7.60 15.55
CA ILE A 118 2.93 6.81 15.82
C ILE A 118 4.13 7.63 15.36
N GLU A 119 5.02 7.92 16.31
CA GLU A 119 6.25 8.65 16.01
C GLU A 119 7.38 7.72 15.58
N LYS A 120 7.46 6.53 16.15
CA LYS A 120 8.55 5.59 15.90
C LYS A 120 8.11 4.14 16.05
N VAL A 121 8.50 3.33 15.09
CA VAL A 121 8.41 1.86 15.21
C VAL A 121 9.68 1.32 15.87
N ILE A 122 9.53 0.71 17.05
CA ILE A 122 10.64 0.22 17.85
C ILE A 122 10.99 -1.22 17.50
N LYS A 123 9.98 -2.09 17.45
CA LYS A 123 10.16 -3.54 17.24
C LYS A 123 9.05 -4.14 16.38
N SER A 124 9.33 -5.27 15.74
CA SER A 124 8.33 -6.07 15.04
C SER A 124 8.17 -7.42 15.73
N HIS A 125 6.94 -7.72 16.13
CA HIS A 125 6.58 -9.02 16.67
C HIS A 125 6.45 -10.09 15.59
N SER A 126 6.87 -11.30 15.94
CA SER A 126 6.70 -12.48 15.11
C SER A 126 6.32 -13.67 15.96
N LEU A 127 5.13 -14.23 15.75
CA LEU A 127 4.64 -15.42 16.44
C LEU A 127 5.51 -16.68 16.19
N LYS A 128 6.41 -16.63 15.20
CA LYS A 128 7.42 -17.68 14.99
C LYS A 128 8.51 -17.66 16.05
N LYS A 129 8.80 -16.49 16.62
CA LYS A 129 9.84 -16.29 17.64
C LYS A 129 9.26 -16.24 19.04
N ASP A 130 8.16 -15.53 19.19
CA ASP A 130 7.43 -15.38 20.43
C ASP A 130 5.95 -15.70 20.16
N PRO A 131 5.41 -16.81 20.67
CA PRO A 131 4.04 -17.22 20.40
C PRO A 131 2.99 -16.35 21.07
N ASN A 132 3.38 -15.48 21.99
CA ASN A 132 2.49 -14.56 22.68
C ASN A 132 2.81 -13.12 22.32
N VAL A 133 1.77 -12.37 21.99
CA VAL A 133 1.85 -10.91 21.77
C VAL A 133 0.77 -10.27 22.63
N GLU A 134 1.19 -9.36 23.49
CA GLU A 134 0.32 -8.59 24.36
C GLU A 134 0.65 -7.10 24.21
N GLY A 135 -0.38 -6.23 24.21
CA GLY A 135 -0.20 -4.80 24.11
C GLY A 135 -1.51 -4.07 23.86
N ILE A 136 -1.47 -2.76 24.03
CA ILE A 136 -2.59 -1.88 23.72
C ILE A 136 -2.56 -1.55 22.23
N LEU A 137 -3.60 -1.97 21.50
CA LEU A 137 -3.73 -1.68 20.07
C LEU A 137 -4.13 -0.22 19.89
N ILE A 138 -3.32 0.57 19.19
CA ILE A 138 -3.54 1.99 18.94
C ILE A 138 -3.80 2.32 17.47
N GLY A 139 -3.54 1.37 16.56
CA GLY A 139 -3.77 1.61 15.15
C GLY A 139 -3.66 0.35 14.29
N ILE A 140 -4.27 0.47 13.11
CA ILE A 140 -4.17 -0.54 12.05
C ILE A 140 -3.86 0.19 10.76
N LYS A 141 -2.74 -0.19 10.09
CA LYS A 141 -2.39 0.36 8.78
C LYS A 141 -1.86 -0.72 7.84
N GLY A 142 -2.47 -0.80 6.67
CA GLY A 142 -2.16 -1.87 5.73
C GLY A 142 -2.39 -3.23 6.40
N GLN A 143 -1.33 -4.02 6.47
CA GLN A 143 -1.36 -5.35 7.08
C GLN A 143 -0.75 -5.39 8.50
N TYR A 144 -0.62 -4.23 9.15
CA TYR A 144 0.02 -4.11 10.45
C TYR A 144 -0.97 -3.75 11.56
N LEU A 145 -0.89 -4.48 12.66
CA LEU A 145 -1.36 -4.05 13.96
C LEU A 145 -0.25 -3.22 14.61
N ILE A 146 -0.63 -2.14 15.27
CA ILE A 146 0.28 -1.15 15.84
C ILE A 146 -0.07 -0.97 17.30
N PHE A 147 0.93 -1.14 18.17
CA PHE A 147 0.77 -1.11 19.60
C PHE A 147 1.38 0.15 20.21
N GLU A 148 0.86 0.57 21.37
CA GLU A 148 1.24 1.79 22.09
C GLU A 148 2.74 1.86 22.42
N ASP A 149 3.36 0.70 22.74
CA ASP A 149 4.79 0.59 23.03
C ASP A 149 5.70 0.72 21.79
N GLY A 150 5.14 1.08 20.63
CA GLY A 150 5.84 1.18 19.35
C GLY A 150 6.14 -0.18 18.71
N ALA A 151 5.61 -1.25 19.25
CA ALA A 151 5.66 -2.55 18.61
C ALA A 151 4.65 -2.63 17.47
N VAL A 152 4.96 -3.46 16.47
CA VAL A 152 4.05 -3.72 15.35
C VAL A 152 4.02 -5.22 15.04
N MET A 153 2.92 -5.69 14.47
CA MET A 153 2.78 -7.06 14.01
C MET A 153 2.19 -7.09 12.59
N ASN A 154 2.95 -7.64 11.65
CA ASN A 154 2.44 -7.86 10.30
C ASN A 154 1.61 -9.14 10.25
N ILE A 155 0.31 -9.01 10.06
CA ILE A 155 -0.63 -10.14 10.03
C ILE A 155 -0.37 -11.09 8.86
N ARG A 156 0.01 -10.57 7.70
CA ARG A 156 0.27 -11.40 6.53
C ARG A 156 1.47 -12.33 6.69
N ASN A 157 2.47 -11.94 7.48
CA ASN A 157 3.61 -12.81 7.79
C ASN A 157 3.22 -14.04 8.63
N HIS A 158 2.00 -14.06 9.14
CA HIS A 158 1.43 -15.11 9.97
C HIS A 158 0.25 -15.83 9.29
N GLU A 159 0.16 -15.72 7.95
CA GLU A 159 -0.83 -16.47 7.16
C GLU A 159 -0.68 -17.98 7.43
N GLY A 160 -1.82 -18.66 7.69
CA GLY A 160 -1.86 -20.06 8.05
C GLY A 160 -1.69 -20.38 9.54
N PHE A 161 -1.38 -19.38 10.38
CA PHE A 161 -1.35 -19.59 11.82
C PHE A 161 -2.77 -19.66 12.41
N ARG A 162 -2.99 -20.59 13.32
CA ARG A 162 -4.17 -20.60 14.18
C ARG A 162 -3.82 -19.90 15.48
N ILE A 163 -4.53 -18.83 15.80
CA ILE A 163 -4.30 -18.00 16.99
C ILE A 163 -5.53 -17.98 17.89
N GLY A 164 -5.31 -17.83 19.20
CA GLY A 164 -6.33 -17.39 20.15
C GLY A 164 -6.25 -15.87 20.29
N LEU A 165 -7.38 -15.19 20.31
CA LEU A 165 -7.46 -13.75 20.51
C LEU A 165 -8.25 -13.47 21.78
N ASN A 166 -7.64 -12.73 22.71
CA ASN A 166 -8.31 -12.21 23.89
C ASN A 166 -8.27 -10.67 23.84
N VAL A 167 -9.43 -10.06 23.74
CA VAL A 167 -9.57 -8.61 23.60
C VAL A 167 -10.29 -8.07 24.84
N LYS A 168 -9.71 -7.04 25.45
CA LYS A 168 -10.34 -6.26 26.53
C LYS A 168 -10.50 -4.83 26.02
N THR A 169 -11.69 -4.30 26.14
CA THR A 169 -11.92 -2.88 25.86
C THR A 169 -11.41 -2.06 27.04
N LEU A 170 -10.54 -1.09 26.78
CA LEU A 170 -10.17 -0.11 27.78
C LEU A 170 -11.26 0.96 27.81
N SER A 171 -11.89 1.18 28.97
CA SER A 171 -12.75 2.35 29.17
C SER A 171 -11.85 3.58 29.19
N ILE A 172 -12.05 4.48 28.24
CA ILE A 172 -11.42 5.80 28.17
C ILE A 172 -12.26 6.76 29.01
#